data_9c9737a73eb381d6d49ea38b5ab59931
#
_entry.id   9c9737a73eb381d6d49ea38b5ab59931
#
_cell.length_a   1.000
_cell.length_b   1.000
_cell.length_c   1.000
_cell.angle_alpha   90.00
_cell.angle_beta   90.00
_cell.angle_gamma   90.00
#
_symmetry.space_group_name_H-M   'P 1'
#
loop_
_entity.id
_entity.type
_entity.pdbx_description
1 polymer ?
#
loop_
_entity_poly.entity_id
_entity_poly.type
_entity_poly.pdbx_seq_one_letter_code
_entity_poly.pdbx_strand_id
1 'polypeptide(L)'
;MIINNVELPDIDVADALVMEHYESAHDKVAEKMNKLDTAGKRRSELIKIQCEAVFEFFEDVFGEGAAKKVFGESVNLTTCLNAYEAVVENVNMLDEKLAGKYKSKFNNRQQHRNKGKGKNKKHYYNHPKLVNKS
;
A
#
# COMPACT_ATOMS: atom_id res chain seq x y z
N MET A 1 7.11 -8.93 -6.31
CA MET A 1 7.86 -7.74 -5.84
C MET A 1 8.96 -8.17 -4.90
N ILE A 2 10.01 -7.38 -4.87
CA ILE A 2 11.14 -7.70 -4.00
C ILE A 2 11.25 -6.70 -2.89
N ILE A 3 11.17 -7.17 -1.65
CA ILE A 3 11.25 -6.33 -0.46
C ILE A 3 12.40 -6.87 0.38
N ASN A 4 13.38 -6.05 0.68
CA ASN A 4 14.56 -6.46 1.46
C ASN A 4 15.22 -7.71 0.88
N ASN A 5 15.33 -7.74 -0.44
CA ASN A 5 15.92 -8.87 -1.17
C ASN A 5 15.12 -10.17 -1.04
N VAL A 6 13.87 -10.08 -0.64
CA VAL A 6 12.99 -11.24 -0.53
C VAL A 6 11.88 -11.10 -1.57
N GLU A 7 11.67 -12.15 -2.34
CA GLU A 7 10.64 -12.14 -3.36
C GLU A 7 9.28 -12.43 -2.73
N LEU A 8 8.33 -11.52 -2.91
CA LEU A 8 6.97 -11.70 -2.42
C LEU A 8 6.02 -11.60 -3.61
N PRO A 9 4.86 -12.25 -3.54
CA PRO A 9 3.91 -12.16 -4.64
C PRO A 9 3.36 -10.75 -4.74
N ASP A 10 3.04 -10.32 -5.95
CA ASP A 10 2.43 -9.02 -6.16
C ASP A 10 1.00 -9.08 -5.63
N ILE A 11 0.53 -7.96 -5.11
CA ILE A 11 -0.85 -7.84 -4.65
C ILE A 11 -1.72 -7.63 -5.87
N ASP A 12 -2.77 -8.42 -6.02
CA ASP A 12 -3.64 -8.33 -7.17
C ASP A 12 -4.61 -7.17 -6.98
N VAL A 13 -4.24 -6.02 -7.53
CA VAL A 13 -5.03 -4.80 -7.36
C VAL A 13 -6.37 -4.83 -8.09
N ALA A 14 -6.60 -5.84 -8.91
CA ALA A 14 -7.86 -5.98 -9.60
C ALA A 14 -8.85 -6.85 -8.85
N ASP A 15 -8.42 -7.49 -7.77
CA ASP A 15 -9.27 -8.39 -7.00
C ASP A 15 -9.81 -7.67 -5.78
N ALA A 16 -11.15 -7.56 -5.70
CA ALA A 16 -11.77 -6.79 -4.64
C ALA A 16 -11.48 -7.35 -3.24
N LEU A 17 -11.46 -8.66 -3.10
CA LEU A 17 -11.21 -9.25 -1.78
C LEU A 17 -9.77 -9.08 -1.35
N VAL A 18 -8.86 -9.19 -2.29
CA VAL A 18 -7.44 -8.97 -2.01
C VAL A 18 -7.23 -7.53 -1.57
N MET A 19 -7.88 -6.59 -2.27
CA MET A 19 -7.73 -5.18 -1.94
C MET A 19 -8.38 -4.83 -0.61
N GLU A 20 -9.50 -5.44 -0.28
CA GLU A 20 -10.13 -5.22 1.02
C GLU A 20 -9.20 -5.66 2.14
N HIS A 21 -8.54 -6.79 1.94
CA HIS A 21 -7.64 -7.33 2.94
C HIS A 21 -6.41 -6.42 3.10
N TYR A 22 -5.87 -5.97 1.98
CA TYR A 22 -4.73 -5.04 1.99
C TYR A 22 -5.11 -3.72 2.66
N GLU A 23 -6.27 -3.18 2.31
CA GLU A 23 -6.72 -1.91 2.88
C GLU A 23 -6.95 -2.02 4.37
N SER A 24 -7.52 -3.13 4.81
CA SER A 24 -7.74 -3.37 6.22
C SER A 24 -6.41 -3.45 6.98
N ALA A 25 -5.43 -4.14 6.41
CA ALA A 25 -4.12 -4.26 7.03
C ALA A 25 -3.42 -2.90 7.10
N HIS A 26 -3.56 -2.12 6.04
CA HIS A 26 -2.98 -0.78 5.98
C HIS A 26 -3.63 0.14 7.02
N ASP A 27 -4.96 0.06 7.17
CA ASP A 27 -5.68 0.86 8.15
C ASP A 27 -5.24 0.53 9.57
N LYS A 28 -4.95 -0.73 9.84
CA LYS A 28 -4.49 -1.14 11.16
C LYS A 28 -3.14 -0.49 11.51
N VAL A 29 -2.24 -0.43 10.53
CA VAL A 29 -0.95 0.21 10.76
C VAL A 29 -1.16 1.70 11.05
N ALA A 30 -1.98 2.36 10.23
CA ALA A 30 -2.24 3.78 10.41
C ALA A 30 -2.86 4.05 11.78
N GLU A 31 -3.79 3.21 12.18
CA GLU A 31 -4.45 3.37 13.47
C GLU A 31 -3.47 3.20 14.61
N LYS A 32 -2.61 2.20 14.56
CA LYS A 32 -1.63 1.98 15.61
C LYS A 32 -0.63 3.13 15.71
N MET A 33 -0.21 3.66 14.56
CA MET A 33 0.71 4.78 14.57
C MET A 33 0.05 6.04 15.13
N ASN A 34 -1.21 6.26 14.78
CA ASN A 34 -1.93 7.44 15.24
C ASN A 34 -2.28 7.39 16.72
N LYS A 35 -2.46 6.21 17.26
CA LYS A 35 -2.80 6.04 18.66
C LYS A 35 -1.61 5.80 19.54
N LEU A 36 -0.41 5.87 19.00
CA LEU A 36 0.78 5.60 19.77
C LEU A 36 0.95 6.62 20.86
N ASP A 37 0.97 6.15 22.11
CA ASP A 37 1.15 7.00 23.26
C ASP A 37 2.61 6.95 23.65
N THR A 38 3.30 8.07 23.55
CA THR A 38 4.72 8.12 23.84
C THR A 38 5.02 8.41 25.29
N ALA A 39 4.02 8.78 26.07
CA ALA A 39 4.23 9.15 27.46
C ALA A 39 4.74 7.96 28.27
N GLY A 40 5.81 8.19 28.98
CA GLY A 40 6.34 7.16 29.90
C GLY A 40 7.03 5.99 29.20
N LYS A 41 7.18 6.02 27.88
CA LYS A 41 7.81 4.91 27.20
C LYS A 41 9.22 5.27 26.76
N ARG A 42 10.08 4.27 26.79
CA ARG A 42 11.42 4.45 26.32
C ARG A 42 11.44 4.37 24.81
N ARG A 43 12.46 4.95 24.21
CA ARG A 43 12.59 4.94 22.76
C ARG A 43 12.58 3.53 22.19
N SER A 44 13.26 2.60 22.89
CA SER A 44 13.30 1.23 22.40
C SER A 44 11.92 0.59 22.37
N GLU A 45 11.08 0.92 23.33
CA GLU A 45 9.73 0.41 23.38
C GLU A 45 8.90 0.96 22.21
N LEU A 46 9.07 2.24 21.92
CA LEU A 46 8.35 2.87 20.83
C LEU A 46 8.74 2.26 19.49
N ILE A 47 10.03 1.98 19.31
CA ILE A 47 10.51 1.33 18.10
C ILE A 47 9.89 -0.05 17.97
N LYS A 48 9.85 -0.83 19.04
CA LYS A 48 9.27 -2.17 18.99
C LYS A 48 7.81 -2.13 18.62
N ILE A 49 7.04 -1.22 19.20
CA ILE A 49 5.62 -1.12 18.92
C ILE A 49 5.38 -0.81 17.45
N GLN A 50 6.14 0.12 16.91
CA GLN A 50 5.98 0.50 15.51
C GLN A 50 6.41 -0.61 14.57
N CYS A 51 7.52 -1.29 14.89
CA CYS A 51 7.97 -2.40 14.07
C CYS A 51 6.96 -3.54 14.09
N GLU A 52 6.37 -3.80 15.27
CA GLU A 52 5.38 -4.85 15.36
C GLU A 52 4.14 -4.57 14.53
N ALA A 53 3.76 -3.30 14.42
CA ALA A 53 2.65 -2.92 13.57
C ALA A 53 2.96 -3.27 12.11
N VAL A 54 4.19 -3.05 11.68
CA VAL A 54 4.60 -3.37 10.32
C VAL A 54 4.70 -4.89 10.13
N PHE A 55 5.20 -5.60 11.12
CA PHE A 55 5.28 -7.06 11.05
C PHE A 55 3.88 -7.66 10.89
N GLU A 56 2.94 -7.15 11.64
CA GLU A 56 1.57 -7.62 11.56
C GLU A 56 0.99 -7.35 10.17
N PHE A 57 1.30 -6.20 9.59
CA PHE A 57 0.87 -5.87 8.25
C PHE A 57 1.39 -6.93 7.26
N PHE A 58 2.67 -7.30 7.36
CA PHE A 58 3.24 -8.28 6.45
C PHE A 58 2.60 -9.66 6.63
N GLU A 59 2.29 -10.04 7.89
CA GLU A 59 1.63 -11.31 8.15
C GLU A 59 0.21 -11.30 7.58
N ASP A 60 -0.50 -10.19 7.75
CA ASP A 60 -1.87 -10.09 7.25
C ASP A 60 -1.92 -10.11 5.73
N VAL A 61 -1.01 -9.43 5.09
CA VAL A 61 -1.06 -9.30 3.63
C VAL A 61 -0.45 -10.48 2.91
N PHE A 62 0.68 -10.98 3.40
CA PHE A 62 1.43 -12.02 2.67
C PHE A 62 1.37 -13.40 3.34
N GLY A 63 0.77 -13.50 4.51
CA GLY A 63 0.61 -14.78 5.18
C GLY A 63 1.58 -14.98 6.31
N GLU A 64 1.32 -16.02 7.07
CA GLU A 64 2.09 -16.35 8.24
C GLU A 64 3.55 -16.58 7.89
N GLY A 65 4.44 -16.01 8.66
CA GLY A 65 5.88 -16.15 8.44
C GLY A 65 6.49 -15.09 7.53
N ALA A 66 5.67 -14.25 6.92
CA ALA A 66 6.19 -13.25 5.98
C ALA A 66 7.11 -12.26 6.66
N ALA A 67 6.76 -11.82 7.86
CA ALA A 67 7.58 -10.83 8.57
C ALA A 67 8.96 -11.41 8.87
N LYS A 68 9.01 -12.64 9.29
CA LYS A 68 10.28 -13.27 9.59
C LYS A 68 11.12 -13.43 8.34
N LYS A 69 10.49 -13.75 7.24
CA LYS A 69 11.17 -13.92 5.99
C LYS A 69 11.78 -12.60 5.52
N VAL A 70 11.05 -11.50 5.65
CA VAL A 70 11.50 -10.20 5.18
C VAL A 70 12.50 -9.56 6.14
N PHE A 71 12.23 -9.63 7.44
CA PHE A 71 13.02 -8.92 8.43
C PHE A 71 13.96 -9.76 9.26
N GLY A 72 13.78 -11.08 9.26
CA GLY A 72 14.60 -11.98 10.07
C GLY A 72 14.38 -11.66 11.53
N GLU A 73 15.47 -11.48 12.25
CA GLU A 73 15.43 -11.16 13.67
C GLU A 73 15.55 -9.65 13.91
N SER A 74 15.59 -8.89 12.86
CA SER A 74 15.83 -7.45 12.98
C SER A 74 14.59 -6.70 13.44
N VAL A 75 14.76 -5.78 14.39
CA VAL A 75 13.69 -4.90 14.82
C VAL A 75 14.23 -3.48 14.65
N ASN A 76 14.31 -3.05 13.42
CA ASN A 76 14.87 -1.75 13.08
C ASN A 76 13.79 -0.93 12.40
N LEU A 77 13.48 0.22 12.98
CA LEU A 77 12.37 1.03 12.50
C LEU A 77 12.55 1.50 11.07
N THR A 78 13.75 1.93 10.72
CA THR A 78 14.02 2.39 9.36
C THR A 78 13.79 1.27 8.35
N THR A 79 14.28 0.08 8.66
CA THR A 79 14.09 -1.08 7.78
C THR A 79 12.61 -1.42 7.65
N CYS A 80 11.88 -1.39 8.77
CA CYS A 80 10.46 -1.70 8.76
C CYS A 80 9.66 -0.69 7.94
N LEU A 81 9.92 0.59 8.14
CA LEU A 81 9.18 1.63 7.45
C LEU A 81 9.52 1.65 5.95
N ASN A 82 10.77 1.41 5.61
CA ASN A 82 11.15 1.35 4.20
C ASN A 82 10.48 0.17 3.50
N ALA A 83 10.40 -0.96 4.17
CA ALA A 83 9.74 -2.13 3.58
C ALA A 83 8.24 -1.88 3.41
N TYR A 84 7.62 -1.29 4.40
CA TYR A 84 6.20 -0.97 4.35
C TYR A 84 5.93 0.00 3.20
N GLU A 85 6.74 1.03 3.10
CA GLU A 85 6.59 2.02 2.06
C GLU A 85 6.78 1.40 0.67
N ALA A 86 7.71 0.47 0.55
CA ALA A 86 7.94 -0.21 -0.73
C ALA A 86 6.71 -1.00 -1.18
N VAL A 87 6.01 -1.63 -0.24
CA VAL A 87 4.78 -2.35 -0.56
C VAL A 87 3.72 -1.37 -1.04
N VAL A 88 3.54 -0.27 -0.31
CA VAL A 88 2.53 0.73 -0.66
C VAL A 88 2.81 1.31 -2.05
N GLU A 89 4.07 1.61 -2.32
CA GLU A 89 4.45 2.14 -3.64
C GLU A 89 4.21 1.14 -4.75
N ASN A 90 4.46 -0.13 -4.47
CA ASN A 90 4.24 -1.17 -5.46
C ASN A 90 2.76 -1.30 -5.78
N VAL A 91 1.91 -1.26 -4.77
CA VAL A 91 0.46 -1.34 -4.96
C VAL A 91 -0.02 -0.14 -5.77
N ASN A 92 0.47 1.05 -5.43
CA ASN A 92 0.08 2.27 -6.15
C ASN A 92 0.50 2.19 -7.61
N MET A 93 1.69 1.68 -7.88
CA MET A 93 2.17 1.55 -9.24
C MET A 93 1.31 0.57 -10.03
N LEU A 94 0.97 -0.57 -9.43
CA LEU A 94 0.14 -1.56 -10.10
C LEU A 94 -1.27 -1.02 -10.35
N ASP A 95 -1.78 -0.27 -9.41
CA ASP A 95 -3.09 0.34 -9.52
C ASP A 95 -3.12 1.37 -10.65
N GLU A 96 -2.07 2.16 -10.76
CA GLU A 96 -1.96 3.14 -11.83
C GLU A 96 -1.86 2.47 -13.19
N LYS A 97 -1.14 1.37 -13.27
CA LYS A 97 -1.02 0.64 -14.52
C LYS A 97 -2.37 0.09 -14.93
N LEU A 98 -3.12 -0.46 -13.99
CA LEU A 98 -4.42 -1.01 -14.27
C LEU A 98 -5.38 0.09 -14.73
N ALA A 99 -5.39 1.20 -14.01
CA ALA A 99 -6.26 2.33 -14.35
C ALA A 99 -5.91 2.89 -15.73
N GLY A 100 -4.63 3.00 -16.03
CA GLY A 100 -4.19 3.49 -17.32
C GLY A 100 -4.61 2.59 -18.46
N LYS A 101 -4.52 1.29 -18.23
CA LYS A 101 -4.91 0.32 -19.22
C LYS A 101 -6.40 0.43 -19.58
N TYR A 102 -7.24 0.51 -18.58
CA TYR A 102 -8.67 0.60 -18.81
C TYR A 102 -9.12 1.97 -19.27
N LYS A 103 -8.44 3.00 -18.81
CA LYS A 103 -8.74 4.32 -19.22
C LYS A 103 -8.47 4.48 -20.70
N SER A 104 -7.39 3.93 -21.17
CA SER A 104 -7.03 3.94 -22.56
C SER A 104 -8.09 3.27 -23.41
N LYS A 105 -8.60 2.13 -22.96
CA LYS A 105 -9.64 1.42 -23.69
C LYS A 105 -10.93 2.20 -23.75
N PHE A 106 -11.32 2.81 -22.65
CA PHE A 106 -12.54 3.59 -22.63
C PHE A 106 -12.40 4.84 -23.48
N ASN A 107 -11.25 5.47 -23.45
CA ASN A 107 -11.04 6.65 -24.24
C ASN A 107 -11.11 6.35 -25.73
N ASN A 108 -10.59 5.23 -26.14
CA ASN A 108 -10.66 4.84 -27.53
C ASN A 108 -12.09 4.68 -27.99
N ARG A 109 -12.95 4.16 -27.15
CA ARG A 109 -14.30 4.02 -27.54
C ARG A 109 -14.99 5.33 -27.58
N GLN A 110 -14.71 6.21 -26.66
CA GLN A 110 -15.38 7.45 -26.58
C GLN A 110 -14.86 8.54 -27.48
N GLN A 111 -13.70 8.38 -28.02
CA GLN A 111 -13.12 9.33 -28.86
C GLN A 111 -13.97 9.73 -30.00
N HIS A 112 -14.74 8.82 -30.51
CA HIS A 112 -15.57 9.09 -31.64
C HIS A 112 -16.72 10.00 -31.31
N ARG A 113 -17.15 10.07 -30.13
CA ARG A 113 -18.25 10.89 -29.81
C ARG A 113 -18.00 12.06 -28.97
N ASN A 114 -17.01 12.06 -28.15
CA ASN A 114 -16.75 13.10 -27.24
C ASN A 114 -15.42 13.62 -27.18
N LYS A 115 -14.79 13.95 -28.24
CA LYS A 115 -13.49 14.39 -28.18
C LYS A 115 -13.24 15.55 -27.36
N GLY A 116 -13.98 16.50 -27.27
CA GLY A 116 -13.67 17.67 -26.52
C GLY A 116 -13.79 17.55 -25.05
N LYS A 117 -14.54 16.63 -24.58
CA LYS A 117 -14.70 16.51 -23.20
C LYS A 117 -13.76 15.72 -22.51
N GLY A 118 -12.99 14.98 -23.13
CA GLY A 118 -12.08 14.08 -22.49
C GLY A 118 -11.17 14.73 -21.53
N LYS A 119 -10.72 15.91 -21.76
CA LYS A 119 -9.79 16.46 -20.88
C LYS A 119 -10.32 16.83 -19.58
N ASN A 120 -11.52 17.08 -19.45
CA ASN A 120 -12.03 17.45 -18.19
C ASN A 120 -12.01 16.43 -17.18
N LYS A 121 -12.02 15.24 -17.53
CA LYS A 121 -12.07 14.26 -16.59
C LYS A 121 -10.90 13.99 -15.91
N LYS A 122 -9.80 14.43 -16.27
CA LYS A 122 -8.67 14.12 -15.57
C LYS A 122 -8.67 14.58 -14.26
N HIS A 123 -9.41 15.51 -13.93
CA HIS A 123 -9.37 15.95 -12.68
C HIS A 123 -9.88 15.15 -11.66
N TYR A 124 -10.78 14.52 -11.88
CA TYR A 124 -11.19 13.87 -10.83
C TYR A 124 -10.79 12.70 -10.59
N TYR A 125 -10.13 12.41 -10.54
CA TYR A 125 -9.71 11.26 -10.17
C TYR A 125 -8.65 11.24 -9.51
N ASN A 126 -8.53 11.98 -9.53
CA ASN A 126 -7.73 11.89 -8.97
C ASN A 126 -7.66 11.78 -7.94
N HIS A 127 -8.03 11.90 -8.10
CA HIS A 127 -8.02 11.50 -7.34
C HIS A 127 -8.02 11.08 -6.51
N PRO A 128 -7.92 11.29 -6.52
CA PRO A 128 -7.84 10.78 -5.81
C PRO A 128 -7.75 10.23 -5.09
N LYS A 129 -7.89 10.32 -5.09
CA LYS A 129 -7.95 9.68 -4.58
C LYS A 129 -7.65 8.98 -4.12
N LEU A 130 -7.50 9.21 -4.34
CA LEU A 130 -7.06 8.43 -4.16
C LEU A 130 -6.40 8.36 -3.66
N VAL A 131 -6.32 8.87 -3.83
CA VAL A 131 -5.76 8.58 -3.51
C VAL A 131 -5.22 8.85 -2.75
N ASN A 132 -5.18 9.53 -2.62
CA ASN A 132 -4.73 9.58 -1.97
C ASN A 132 -4.63 9.49 -1.10
N LYS A 133 -4.90 9.65 -0.99
CA LYS A 133 -4.94 9.33 -0.26
C LYS A 133 -4.54 8.80 0.33
N SER A 134 -4.28 8.93 0.29
CA SER A 134 -3.87 8.26 0.79
C SER A 134 -3.85 7.96 0.98
#